data_d5ead19fb54c4df540ef0048fa778d11
#
_entry.id   d5ead19fb54c4df540ef0048fa778d11
#
_cell.length_a   1.000
_cell.length_b   1.000
_cell.length_c   1.000
_cell.angle_alpha   90.00
_cell.angle_beta   90.00
_cell.angle_gamma   90.00
#
_symmetry.space_group_name_H-M   'P 1'
#
loop_
_entity.id
_entity.type
_entity.pdbx_description
1 polymer ?
#
loop_
_entity_poly.entity_id
_entity_poly.type
_entity_poly.pdbx_seq_one_letter_code
_entity_poly.pdbx_strand_id
1 'polypeptide(L)'
;EVSLEEIEDTLFWLSRIDAIKIEGGFLVVYNSLTVERLEKDNKKKYKLEDYKKLSQFYENKVQQIHIVGEYARKMLSDYKDALQFVEDYFRLNYPSFLHKYFRGRQDEMARTLTPAKFRQLFGELSPAQLNIIKDNVAQHIVVAAGPGSGKTRLLVHKLASLLLMEDVKHEQLLMLTFSRAAATEFKKRLIGLVGNAANFIEIKTFHSYCFDLLGKVGNLEKSDDILKKTVEKIKNREVEASRITKTVLVIDEAQDMDEDEFSLITALMEHNEEMRVIAVGDDDQNIFEFRGSSSRFLEQFIREHQAARYELIENFRSKSNLVAFTNQFVTGISHRLKSTPIVARQPDNGKIKLVRYDDGNLIVPFVHDLLETELSGTTCALTRTNDEALQITGLLLRNGMTARLIQSNDGFNLFDLDEIRYFINQPGLAGDIVNITDEAWEYAKRALAQRYLRSTKYDLCRNLIRDFEIANPRVRYKSDLEVFIRESKLEDFHGENGETILVSTIHKAKGKEFDNVFLMLEDFNLATDDAKRLLYVAMTRAKQNLTIHLNSDLLLRLSVENMEKINDRKIHSPAVEMAMHLGFKDVWLDNFITRQYLVNKLTSGDTLIVKE
;
A
#
# COMPACT_ATOMS: atom_id res chain seq x y z
N GLU A 1 -32.33 32.08 6.80
CA GLU A 1 -30.97 31.99 6.18
C GLU A 1 -30.47 30.59 6.47
N VAL A 2 -30.15 29.84 5.44
CA VAL A 2 -29.57 28.50 5.56
C VAL A 2 -28.06 28.69 5.64
N SER A 3 -27.42 28.05 6.61
CA SER A 3 -25.97 28.15 6.78
C SER A 3 -25.23 27.37 5.68
N LEU A 4 -23.97 27.73 5.43
CA LEU A 4 -23.13 27.01 4.46
C LEU A 4 -22.95 25.53 4.87
N GLU A 5 -22.86 25.28 6.16
CA GLU A 5 -22.72 23.97 6.76
C GLU A 5 -23.97 23.09 6.54
N GLU A 6 -25.17 23.69 6.66
CA GLU A 6 -26.44 23.01 6.36
C GLU A 6 -26.58 22.68 4.86
N ILE A 7 -26.04 23.53 3.97
CA ILE A 7 -26.01 23.25 2.53
C ILE A 7 -25.03 22.13 2.23
N GLU A 8 -23.83 22.15 2.80
CA GLU A 8 -22.83 21.12 2.61
C GLU A 8 -23.33 19.76 3.12
N ASP A 9 -23.93 19.71 4.31
CA ASP A 9 -24.53 18.51 4.88
C ASP A 9 -25.68 17.99 4.00
N THR A 10 -26.55 18.87 3.53
CA THR A 10 -27.69 18.47 2.69
C THR A 10 -27.21 17.90 1.36
N LEU A 11 -26.27 18.55 0.69
CA LEU A 11 -25.70 18.07 -0.57
C LEU A 11 -24.98 16.74 -0.38
N PHE A 12 -24.28 16.59 0.74
CA PHE A 12 -23.65 15.36 1.12
C PHE A 12 -24.65 14.19 1.29
N TRP A 13 -25.75 14.43 2.02
CA TRP A 13 -26.80 13.41 2.21
C TRP A 13 -27.49 13.05 0.90
N LEU A 14 -27.81 14.03 0.06
CA LEU A 14 -28.43 13.79 -1.25
C LEU A 14 -27.50 13.01 -2.19
N SER A 15 -26.19 13.26 -2.13
CA SER A 15 -25.20 12.49 -2.88
C SER A 15 -25.09 11.05 -2.38
N ARG A 16 -25.24 10.87 -1.07
CA ARG A 16 -25.09 9.55 -0.44
C ARG A 16 -26.24 8.59 -0.75
N ILE A 17 -27.45 9.12 -0.90
CA ILE A 17 -28.62 8.34 -1.31
C ILE A 17 -28.79 8.29 -2.85
N ASP A 18 -27.71 8.66 -3.60
CA ASP A 18 -27.72 8.75 -5.07
C ASP A 18 -28.81 9.66 -5.67
N ALA A 19 -29.39 10.56 -4.87
CA ALA A 19 -30.35 11.54 -5.37
C ALA A 19 -29.67 12.64 -6.21
N ILE A 20 -28.42 12.96 -5.88
CA ILE A 20 -27.56 13.85 -6.67
C ILE A 20 -26.15 13.27 -6.71
N LYS A 21 -25.41 13.55 -7.77
CA LYS A 21 -23.98 13.25 -7.86
C LYS A 21 -23.23 14.56 -7.66
N ILE A 22 -22.47 14.66 -6.56
CA ILE A 22 -21.56 15.78 -6.35
C ILE A 22 -20.26 15.44 -7.05
N GLU A 23 -20.01 16.10 -8.19
CA GLU A 23 -18.76 15.96 -8.92
C GLU A 23 -17.85 17.11 -8.52
N GLY A 24 -16.68 16.77 -7.95
CA GLY A 24 -15.74 17.76 -7.44
C GLY A 24 -15.28 18.71 -8.55
N GLY A 25 -15.38 19.97 -8.31
CA GLY A 25 -15.02 21.05 -9.24
C GLY A 25 -16.11 22.09 -9.40
N PHE A 26 -17.37 21.74 -9.16
CA PHE A 26 -18.48 22.72 -9.20
C PHE A 26 -18.82 23.31 -7.83
N LEU A 27 -18.51 22.62 -6.74
CA LEU A 27 -18.56 23.17 -5.39
C LEU A 27 -17.14 23.47 -4.92
N VAL A 28 -16.57 24.52 -5.46
CA VAL A 28 -15.38 25.11 -4.84
C VAL A 28 -15.88 25.89 -3.64
N VAL A 29 -15.68 25.33 -2.44
CA VAL A 29 -15.79 26.10 -1.21
C VAL A 29 -14.69 27.15 -1.28
N TYR A 30 -15.10 28.37 -1.58
CA TYR A 30 -14.20 29.52 -1.54
C TYR A 30 -13.86 29.80 -0.08
N ASN A 31 -12.77 29.27 0.41
CA ASN A 31 -12.18 29.78 1.63
C ASN A 31 -11.74 31.22 1.32
N SER A 32 -12.47 32.17 1.85
CA SER A 32 -12.08 33.57 1.78
C SER A 32 -10.69 33.72 2.40
N LEU A 33 -9.74 34.25 1.62
CA LEU A 33 -8.44 34.61 2.18
C LEU A 33 -8.65 35.86 3.03
N THR A 34 -8.61 35.70 4.35
CA THR A 34 -8.59 36.84 5.27
C THR A 34 -7.13 37.22 5.49
N VAL A 35 -6.76 38.40 5.05
CA VAL A 35 -5.43 38.97 5.31
C VAL A 35 -5.55 39.92 6.50
N GLU A 36 -5.00 39.49 7.62
CA GLU A 36 -4.97 40.28 8.83
C GLU A 36 -3.58 40.89 9.01
N ARG A 37 -3.54 42.23 9.22
CA ARG A 37 -2.29 42.93 9.50
C ARG A 37 -1.94 42.77 10.98
N LEU A 38 -1.06 41.80 11.27
CA LEU A 38 -0.64 41.51 12.66
C LEU A 38 0.28 42.55 13.25
N GLU A 39 1.11 43.22 12.44
CA GLU A 39 2.05 44.26 12.89
C GLU A 39 1.73 45.59 12.22
N LYS A 40 1.32 46.59 13.03
CA LYS A 40 0.97 47.93 12.52
C LYS A 40 2.19 48.74 12.09
N ASP A 41 3.36 48.48 12.68
CA ASP A 41 4.60 49.26 12.47
C ASP A 41 5.68 48.55 11.67
N ASN A 42 5.30 47.55 10.86
CA ASN A 42 6.22 46.81 10.05
C ASN A 42 6.80 47.67 8.92
N LYS A 43 8.10 48.01 9.04
CA LYS A 43 8.89 48.75 8.03
C LYS A 43 9.48 47.86 6.92
N LYS A 44 9.13 46.57 6.86
CA LYS A 44 9.63 45.64 5.87
C LYS A 44 9.14 46.05 4.47
N LYS A 45 10.08 46.27 3.57
CA LYS A 45 9.76 46.46 2.14
C LYS A 45 9.59 45.10 1.50
N TYR A 46 8.40 44.84 0.98
CA TYR A 46 8.07 43.61 0.28
C TYR A 46 8.58 43.69 -1.17
N LYS A 47 9.25 42.64 -1.64
CA LYS A 47 9.71 42.47 -3.01
C LYS A 47 8.70 41.64 -3.79
N LEU A 48 8.79 41.68 -5.13
CA LEU A 48 7.94 40.88 -6.01
C LEU A 48 7.93 39.38 -5.65
N GLU A 49 9.04 38.87 -5.13
CA GLU A 49 9.22 37.50 -4.67
C GLU A 49 8.34 37.11 -3.47
N ASP A 50 8.06 38.09 -2.61
CA ASP A 50 7.21 37.87 -1.42
C ASP A 50 5.74 37.66 -1.82
N TYR A 51 5.33 38.14 -3.00
CA TYR A 51 3.97 38.03 -3.54
C TYR A 51 3.77 36.83 -4.49
N LYS A 52 4.83 36.10 -4.85
CA LYS A 52 4.74 34.97 -5.80
C LYS A 52 3.73 33.91 -5.38
N LYS A 53 3.67 33.57 -4.09
CA LYS A 53 2.69 32.59 -3.56
C LYS A 53 1.26 33.07 -3.70
N LEU A 54 1.01 34.36 -3.51
CA LEU A 54 -0.30 34.96 -3.64
C LEU A 54 -0.73 35.04 -5.12
N SER A 55 0.18 35.45 -6.00
CA SER A 55 -0.03 35.44 -7.45
C SER A 55 -0.44 34.06 -7.96
N GLN A 56 0.26 33.02 -7.54
CA GLN A 56 -0.03 31.64 -7.93
C GLN A 56 -1.38 31.13 -7.41
N PHE A 57 -1.77 31.51 -6.20
CA PHE A 57 -3.08 31.19 -5.67
C PHE A 57 -4.19 31.80 -6.55
N TYR A 58 -4.01 33.04 -7.00
CA TYR A 58 -4.96 33.70 -7.87
C TYR A 58 -4.93 33.13 -9.31
N GLU A 59 -3.77 32.78 -9.85
CA GLU A 59 -3.63 32.14 -11.16
C GLU A 59 -4.38 30.78 -11.21
N ASN A 60 -4.24 29.96 -10.16
CA ASN A 60 -4.98 28.69 -10.05
C ASN A 60 -6.50 28.92 -9.94
N LYS A 61 -6.95 29.96 -9.24
CA LYS A 61 -8.37 30.35 -9.17
C LYS A 61 -8.91 30.84 -10.51
N VAL A 62 -8.11 31.56 -11.29
CA VAL A 62 -8.50 32.09 -12.59
C VAL A 62 -8.84 30.97 -13.56
N GLN A 63 -8.08 29.86 -13.57
CA GLN A 63 -8.36 28.71 -14.43
C GLN A 63 -9.70 28.04 -14.12
N GLN A 64 -9.98 27.78 -12.85
CA GLN A 64 -11.27 27.22 -12.42
C GLN A 64 -12.43 28.16 -12.73
N ILE A 65 -12.23 29.46 -12.58
CA ILE A 65 -13.22 30.50 -12.94
C ILE A 65 -13.52 30.44 -14.46
N HIS A 66 -12.53 30.24 -15.33
CA HIS A 66 -12.75 30.13 -16.77
C HIS A 66 -13.59 28.92 -17.15
N ILE A 67 -13.38 27.75 -16.55
CA ILE A 67 -14.18 26.55 -16.78
C ILE A 67 -15.62 26.77 -16.30
N VAL A 68 -15.78 27.28 -15.08
CA VAL A 68 -17.10 27.58 -14.50
C VAL A 68 -17.80 28.70 -15.31
N GLY A 69 -17.06 29.71 -15.75
CA GLY A 69 -17.58 30.77 -16.59
C GLY A 69 -18.08 30.27 -17.94
N GLU A 70 -17.35 29.34 -18.56
CA GLU A 70 -17.79 28.71 -19.83
C GLU A 70 -19.01 27.83 -19.63
N TYR A 71 -19.08 27.07 -18.55
CA TYR A 71 -20.28 26.32 -18.16
C TYR A 71 -21.48 27.22 -17.94
N ALA A 72 -21.32 28.28 -17.14
CA ALA A 72 -22.41 29.24 -16.91
C ALA A 72 -22.92 29.89 -18.19
N ARG A 73 -22.00 30.25 -19.11
CA ARG A 73 -22.36 30.78 -20.42
C ARG A 73 -23.19 29.79 -21.25
N LYS A 74 -22.79 28.50 -21.25
CA LYS A 74 -23.50 27.42 -21.91
C LYS A 74 -24.88 27.17 -21.29
N MET A 75 -24.99 27.21 -19.98
CA MET A 75 -26.26 27.07 -19.25
C MET A 75 -27.28 28.15 -19.66
N LEU A 76 -26.81 29.36 -19.93
CA LEU A 76 -27.66 30.47 -20.39
C LEU A 76 -28.07 30.37 -21.88
N SER A 77 -27.25 29.70 -22.70
CA SER A 77 -27.47 29.62 -24.15
C SER A 77 -28.12 28.30 -24.59
N ASP A 78 -27.64 27.18 -24.11
CA ASP A 78 -28.14 25.83 -24.45
C ASP A 78 -27.86 24.86 -23.30
N TYR A 79 -28.91 24.43 -22.63
CA TYR A 79 -28.85 23.50 -21.51
C TYR A 79 -28.25 22.13 -21.88
N LYS A 80 -28.54 21.64 -23.10
CA LYS A 80 -28.00 20.36 -23.57
C LYS A 80 -26.49 20.43 -23.80
N ASP A 81 -26.02 21.55 -24.40
CA ASP A 81 -24.58 21.78 -24.58
C ASP A 81 -23.85 21.95 -23.24
N ALA A 82 -24.52 22.56 -22.26
CA ALA A 82 -23.98 22.65 -20.89
C ALA A 82 -23.85 21.28 -20.21
N LEU A 83 -24.86 20.41 -20.34
CA LEU A 83 -24.77 19.04 -19.82
C LEU A 83 -23.65 18.24 -20.49
N GLN A 84 -23.55 18.35 -21.83
CA GLN A 84 -22.48 17.70 -22.60
C GLN A 84 -21.09 18.23 -22.19
N PHE A 85 -20.96 19.52 -21.92
CA PHE A 85 -19.73 20.14 -21.43
C PHE A 85 -19.32 19.54 -20.08
N VAL A 86 -20.28 19.36 -19.16
CA VAL A 86 -20.03 18.74 -17.85
C VAL A 86 -19.63 17.27 -18.02
N GLU A 87 -20.36 16.53 -18.84
CA GLU A 87 -20.04 15.13 -19.11
C GLU A 87 -18.64 14.97 -19.70
N ASP A 88 -18.31 15.78 -20.71
CA ASP A 88 -17.00 15.78 -21.34
C ASP A 88 -15.88 16.24 -20.38
N TYR A 89 -16.19 17.17 -19.46
CA TYR A 89 -15.22 17.58 -18.44
C TYR A 89 -14.76 16.43 -17.56
N PHE A 90 -15.62 15.45 -17.29
CA PHE A 90 -15.30 14.28 -16.47
C PHE A 90 -14.86 13.07 -17.29
N ARG A 91 -15.26 12.95 -18.55
CA ARG A 91 -14.94 11.80 -19.40
C ARG A 91 -13.67 11.98 -20.23
N LEU A 92 -13.41 13.18 -20.76
CA LEU A 92 -12.25 13.45 -21.60
C LEU A 92 -11.00 13.70 -20.74
N ASN A 93 -9.84 13.32 -21.27
CA ASN A 93 -8.58 13.82 -20.72
C ASN A 93 -8.49 15.35 -20.90
N TYR A 94 -7.72 15.99 -20.02
CA TYR A 94 -7.67 17.46 -19.99
C TYR A 94 -7.23 18.11 -21.30
N PRO A 95 -6.19 17.62 -22.02
CA PRO A 95 -5.82 18.15 -23.32
C PRO A 95 -6.95 18.09 -24.35
N SER A 96 -7.66 16.97 -24.44
CA SER A 96 -8.79 16.79 -25.36
C SER A 96 -9.96 17.70 -24.99
N PHE A 97 -10.25 17.86 -23.70
CA PHE A 97 -11.26 18.78 -23.20
C PHE A 97 -10.91 20.25 -23.55
N LEU A 98 -9.67 20.68 -23.28
CA LEU A 98 -9.21 22.02 -23.65
C LEU A 98 -9.24 22.24 -25.17
N HIS A 99 -8.83 21.27 -25.95
CA HIS A 99 -8.89 21.36 -27.41
C HIS A 99 -10.33 21.50 -27.91
N LYS A 100 -11.30 20.81 -27.29
CA LYS A 100 -12.70 20.86 -27.66
C LYS A 100 -13.36 22.18 -27.29
N TYR A 101 -13.14 22.66 -26.06
CA TYR A 101 -13.91 23.77 -25.49
C TYR A 101 -13.14 25.11 -25.37
N PHE A 102 -11.83 25.08 -25.38
CA PHE A 102 -10.93 26.23 -25.17
C PHE A 102 -9.93 26.39 -26.32
N ARG A 103 -10.36 26.12 -27.55
CA ARG A 103 -9.51 26.23 -28.74
C ARG A 103 -8.95 27.65 -28.86
N GLY A 104 -7.63 27.80 -28.93
CA GLY A 104 -6.94 29.10 -29.00
C GLY A 104 -6.78 29.81 -27.64
N ARG A 105 -7.24 29.24 -26.54
CA ARG A 105 -7.09 29.78 -25.18
C ARG A 105 -6.30 28.84 -24.25
N GLN A 106 -5.55 27.89 -24.81
CA GLN A 106 -4.84 26.86 -24.08
C GLN A 106 -3.75 27.44 -23.18
N ASP A 107 -3.09 28.50 -23.64
CA ASP A 107 -2.01 29.17 -22.88
C ASP A 107 -2.57 29.87 -21.62
N GLU A 108 -3.82 30.36 -21.64
CA GLU A 108 -4.50 30.94 -20.48
C GLU A 108 -4.83 29.91 -19.42
N MET A 109 -4.92 28.65 -19.84
CA MET A 109 -5.26 27.50 -18.99
C MET A 109 -4.00 26.73 -18.54
N ALA A 110 -2.81 27.10 -18.98
CA ALA A 110 -1.57 26.44 -18.59
C ALA A 110 -1.25 26.67 -17.11
N ARG A 111 -1.04 25.60 -16.37
CA ARG A 111 -0.66 25.67 -14.94
C ARG A 111 0.78 26.06 -14.78
N THR A 112 1.06 27.13 -14.08
CA THR A 112 2.41 27.50 -13.64
C THR A 112 2.77 26.78 -12.34
N LEU A 113 3.67 25.80 -12.40
CA LEU A 113 4.30 25.22 -11.22
C LEU A 113 5.40 26.14 -10.69
N THR A 114 5.38 26.44 -9.39
CA THR A 114 6.50 27.18 -8.80
C THR A 114 7.81 26.39 -8.90
N PRO A 115 8.97 27.05 -9.04
CA PRO A 115 10.27 26.39 -8.97
C PRO A 115 10.48 25.57 -7.68
N ALA A 116 9.92 26.01 -6.55
CA ALA A 116 9.97 25.30 -5.28
C ALA A 116 9.14 24.02 -5.34
N LYS A 117 7.91 24.08 -5.87
CA LYS A 117 7.02 22.93 -6.01
C LYS A 117 7.57 21.94 -7.05
N PHE A 118 8.14 22.44 -8.13
CA PHE A 118 8.82 21.62 -9.12
C PHE A 118 9.98 20.83 -8.50
N ARG A 119 10.83 21.48 -7.70
CA ARG A 119 11.90 20.78 -6.97
C ARG A 119 11.37 19.72 -6.00
N GLN A 120 10.31 20.04 -5.25
CA GLN A 120 9.68 19.10 -4.34
C GLN A 120 9.14 17.86 -5.08
N LEU A 121 8.56 18.06 -6.26
CA LEU A 121 7.95 16.97 -7.05
C LEU A 121 8.98 16.16 -7.83
N PHE A 122 10.04 16.78 -8.33
CA PHE A 122 10.92 16.16 -9.31
C PHE A 122 12.42 16.19 -8.94
N GLY A 123 12.81 17.05 -7.99
CA GLY A 123 14.22 17.33 -7.71
C GLY A 123 15.04 16.15 -7.17
N GLU A 124 14.36 15.17 -6.62
CA GLU A 124 15.02 13.98 -6.03
C GLU A 124 14.80 12.69 -6.85
N LEU A 125 14.13 12.79 -8.00
CA LEU A 125 13.88 11.63 -8.86
C LEU A 125 15.06 11.36 -9.78
N SER A 126 15.28 10.08 -10.05
CA SER A 126 16.29 9.69 -11.02
C SER A 126 15.84 10.01 -12.45
N PRO A 127 16.79 10.10 -13.41
CA PRO A 127 16.46 10.32 -14.82
C PRO A 127 15.49 9.27 -15.38
N ALA A 128 15.61 8.01 -14.97
CA ALA A 128 14.70 6.93 -15.38
C ALA A 128 13.28 7.18 -14.84
N GLN A 129 13.16 7.55 -13.56
CA GLN A 129 11.86 7.88 -12.95
C GLN A 129 11.24 9.12 -13.61
N LEU A 130 12.05 10.16 -13.90
CA LEU A 130 11.57 11.36 -14.58
C LEU A 130 11.04 11.08 -15.99
N ASN A 131 11.67 10.18 -16.73
CA ASN A 131 11.19 9.80 -18.07
C ASN A 131 9.80 9.17 -18.02
N ILE A 132 9.55 8.30 -17.04
CA ILE A 132 8.24 7.67 -16.85
C ILE A 132 7.18 8.71 -16.43
N ILE A 133 7.55 9.64 -15.55
CA ILE A 133 6.64 10.69 -15.08
C ILE A 133 6.26 11.63 -16.21
N LYS A 134 7.21 11.98 -17.07
CA LYS A 134 7.00 12.90 -18.20
C LYS A 134 6.24 12.27 -19.38
N ASP A 135 6.19 10.94 -19.44
CA ASP A 135 5.42 10.28 -20.50
C ASP A 135 3.93 10.52 -20.29
N ASN A 136 3.39 11.41 -21.09
CA ASN A 136 1.97 11.76 -21.19
C ASN A 136 1.38 11.38 -22.56
N VAL A 137 2.16 10.73 -23.41
CA VAL A 137 1.78 10.32 -24.76
C VAL A 137 1.28 8.89 -24.78
N ALA A 138 1.98 7.99 -24.08
CA ALA A 138 1.57 6.59 -24.00
C ALA A 138 0.25 6.45 -23.25
N GLN A 139 -0.73 5.80 -23.88
CA GLN A 139 -2.00 5.46 -23.24
C GLN A 139 -1.79 4.44 -22.11
N HIS A 140 -0.94 3.44 -22.35
CA HIS A 140 -0.65 2.43 -21.37
C HIS A 140 0.86 2.36 -21.09
N ILE A 141 1.20 2.24 -19.82
CA ILE A 141 2.60 2.20 -19.36
C ILE A 141 2.75 0.98 -18.44
N VAL A 142 3.76 0.16 -18.72
CA VAL A 142 4.20 -0.91 -17.81
C VAL A 142 5.63 -0.63 -17.36
N VAL A 143 5.83 -0.61 -16.05
CA VAL A 143 7.14 -0.39 -15.44
C VAL A 143 7.60 -1.68 -14.78
N ALA A 144 8.59 -2.34 -15.37
CA ALA A 144 9.31 -3.44 -14.76
C ALA A 144 10.35 -2.88 -13.79
N ALA A 145 10.06 -2.96 -12.51
CA ALA A 145 10.83 -2.27 -11.47
C ALA A 145 11.59 -3.27 -10.60
N GLY A 146 12.89 -3.06 -10.43
CA GLY A 146 13.70 -3.90 -9.55
C GLY A 146 13.41 -3.66 -8.05
N PRO A 147 13.93 -4.53 -7.17
CA PRO A 147 13.82 -4.35 -5.73
C PRO A 147 14.54 -3.06 -5.32
N GLY A 148 13.92 -2.32 -4.38
CA GLY A 148 14.52 -1.07 -3.89
C GLY A 148 14.62 0.06 -4.92
N SER A 149 13.96 -0.04 -6.08
CA SER A 149 13.98 0.98 -7.15
C SER A 149 13.13 2.21 -6.89
N GLY A 150 12.39 2.21 -5.77
CA GLY A 150 11.49 3.31 -5.42
C GLY A 150 10.17 3.27 -6.19
N LYS A 151 9.60 2.08 -6.47
CA LYS A 151 8.27 1.89 -7.09
C LYS A 151 7.20 2.80 -6.48
N THR A 152 7.02 2.70 -5.16
CA THR A 152 6.06 3.51 -4.41
C THR A 152 6.30 5.01 -4.60
N ARG A 153 7.57 5.44 -4.54
CA ARG A 153 7.95 6.84 -4.77
C ARG A 153 7.59 7.28 -6.18
N LEU A 154 7.93 6.49 -7.20
CA LEU A 154 7.55 6.78 -8.59
C LEU A 154 6.05 6.98 -8.72
N LEU A 155 5.24 6.05 -8.19
CA LEU A 155 3.78 6.12 -8.31
C LEU A 155 3.19 7.33 -7.59
N VAL A 156 3.66 7.65 -6.38
CA VAL A 156 3.23 8.84 -5.64
C VAL A 156 3.53 10.12 -6.43
N HIS A 157 4.72 10.22 -7.02
CA HIS A 157 5.12 11.37 -7.84
C HIS A 157 4.38 11.41 -9.18
N LYS A 158 4.08 10.24 -9.80
CA LYS A 158 3.27 10.19 -11.02
C LYS A 158 1.83 10.65 -10.75
N LEU A 159 1.20 10.19 -9.66
CA LEU A 159 -0.12 10.67 -9.24
C LEU A 159 -0.12 12.18 -8.99
N ALA A 160 0.91 12.69 -8.29
CA ALA A 160 1.06 14.13 -8.08
C ALA A 160 1.25 14.90 -9.40
N SER A 161 2.00 14.36 -10.35
CA SER A 161 2.18 14.93 -11.69
C SER A 161 0.88 14.96 -12.49
N LEU A 162 0.12 13.87 -12.48
CA LEU A 162 -1.19 13.78 -13.14
C LEU A 162 -2.13 14.89 -12.66
N LEU A 163 -2.19 15.12 -11.35
CA LEU A 163 -3.04 16.15 -10.75
C LEU A 163 -2.57 17.58 -11.03
N LEU A 164 -1.25 17.81 -10.93
CA LEU A 164 -0.70 19.17 -10.90
C LEU A 164 -0.23 19.65 -12.27
N MET A 165 0.14 18.74 -13.16
CA MET A 165 0.68 19.08 -14.49
C MET A 165 -0.23 18.67 -15.63
N GLU A 166 -0.84 17.49 -15.55
CA GLU A 166 -1.71 16.95 -16.60
C GLU A 166 -3.18 17.30 -16.37
N ASP A 167 -3.48 17.99 -15.27
CA ASP A 167 -4.82 18.43 -14.85
C ASP A 167 -5.87 17.32 -14.84
N VAL A 168 -5.42 16.10 -14.55
CA VAL A 168 -6.31 14.98 -14.30
C VAL A 168 -7.02 15.23 -12.98
N LYS A 169 -8.34 15.17 -12.98
CA LYS A 169 -9.12 15.41 -11.77
C LYS A 169 -9.02 14.22 -10.82
N HIS A 170 -9.13 14.50 -9.53
CA HIS A 170 -9.03 13.45 -8.51
C HIS A 170 -10.09 12.36 -8.67
N GLU A 171 -11.31 12.69 -9.16
CA GLU A 171 -12.35 11.71 -9.43
C GLU A 171 -12.02 10.78 -10.60
N GLN A 172 -11.18 11.24 -11.50
CA GLN A 172 -10.74 10.48 -12.68
C GLN A 172 -9.61 9.49 -12.34
N LEU A 173 -8.96 9.67 -11.17
CA LEU A 173 -7.86 8.83 -10.73
C LEU A 173 -8.36 7.69 -9.87
N LEU A 174 -7.88 6.50 -10.17
CA LEU A 174 -8.01 5.32 -9.33
C LEU A 174 -6.64 4.67 -9.18
N MET A 175 -6.26 4.37 -7.96
CA MET A 175 -5.10 3.53 -7.69
C MET A 175 -5.53 2.24 -7.01
N LEU A 176 -5.15 1.11 -7.59
CA LEU A 176 -5.39 -0.21 -7.04
C LEU A 176 -4.11 -0.80 -6.45
N THR A 177 -4.23 -1.37 -5.28
CA THR A 177 -3.14 -2.06 -4.57
C THR A 177 -3.62 -3.39 -4.01
N PHE A 178 -2.68 -4.28 -3.63
CA PHE A 178 -3.00 -5.61 -3.09
C PHE A 178 -3.19 -5.62 -1.57
N SER A 179 -2.89 -4.53 -0.87
CA SER A 179 -3.04 -4.49 0.58
C SER A 179 -3.54 -3.13 1.07
N ARG A 180 -4.29 -3.17 2.16
CA ARG A 180 -4.78 -1.96 2.84
C ARG A 180 -3.63 -1.12 3.40
N ALA A 181 -2.60 -1.77 3.91
CA ALA A 181 -1.40 -1.10 4.41
C ALA A 181 -0.71 -0.28 3.31
N ALA A 182 -0.55 -0.85 2.10
CA ALA A 182 0.00 -0.13 0.96
C ALA A 182 -0.88 1.07 0.58
N ALA A 183 -2.20 0.91 0.51
CA ALA A 183 -3.12 2.01 0.21
C ALA A 183 -2.97 3.18 1.20
N THR A 184 -2.88 2.87 2.50
CA THR A 184 -2.69 3.87 3.56
C THR A 184 -1.35 4.58 3.45
N GLU A 185 -0.26 3.83 3.19
CA GLU A 185 1.07 4.39 3.02
C GLU A 185 1.15 5.32 1.80
N PHE A 186 0.57 4.91 0.67
CA PHE A 186 0.45 5.77 -0.51
C PHE A 186 -0.31 7.06 -0.21
N LYS A 187 -1.42 6.95 0.51
CA LYS A 187 -2.23 8.11 0.91
C LYS A 187 -1.42 9.09 1.74
N LYS A 188 -0.70 8.59 2.77
CA LYS A 188 0.18 9.39 3.63
C LYS A 188 1.24 10.15 2.82
N ARG A 189 1.94 9.45 1.92
CA ARG A 189 2.98 10.05 1.08
C ARG A 189 2.41 11.08 0.10
N LEU A 190 1.27 10.79 -0.51
CA LEU A 190 0.64 11.69 -1.45
C LEU A 190 0.14 12.98 -0.77
N ILE A 191 -0.41 12.89 0.45
CA ILE A 191 -0.76 14.07 1.27
C ILE A 191 0.47 14.97 1.48
N GLY A 192 1.64 14.38 1.73
CA GLY A 192 2.89 15.14 1.86
C GLY A 192 3.28 15.93 0.60
N LEU A 193 2.92 15.44 -0.58
CA LEU A 193 3.24 16.10 -1.86
C LEU A 193 2.17 17.08 -2.33
N VAL A 194 0.90 16.71 -2.29
CA VAL A 194 -0.18 17.51 -2.89
C VAL A 194 -1.17 18.06 -1.87
N GLY A 195 -0.94 17.81 -0.57
CA GLY A 195 -1.78 18.29 0.53
C GLY A 195 -3.17 17.67 0.48
N ASN A 196 -4.18 18.46 0.83
CA ASN A 196 -5.58 18.02 0.95
C ASN A 196 -6.18 17.45 -0.35
N ALA A 197 -5.64 17.80 -1.52
CA ALA A 197 -6.09 17.22 -2.79
C ALA A 197 -5.94 15.69 -2.83
N ALA A 198 -4.96 15.13 -2.11
CA ALA A 198 -4.80 13.69 -1.97
C ALA A 198 -6.01 13.00 -1.35
N ASN A 199 -6.77 13.69 -0.50
CA ASN A 199 -7.92 13.11 0.19
C ASN A 199 -9.05 12.70 -0.75
N PHE A 200 -9.08 13.24 -1.93
CA PHE A 200 -10.11 12.98 -2.94
C PHE A 200 -9.73 11.87 -3.93
N ILE A 201 -8.45 11.46 -3.95
CA ILE A 201 -8.01 10.39 -4.83
C ILE A 201 -8.40 9.06 -4.22
N GLU A 202 -9.02 8.21 -5.02
CA GLU A 202 -9.35 6.85 -4.64
C GLU A 202 -8.10 5.98 -4.72
N ILE A 203 -7.64 5.51 -3.55
CA ILE A 203 -6.59 4.52 -3.40
C ILE A 203 -7.20 3.35 -2.63
N LYS A 204 -7.42 2.23 -3.32
CA LYS A 204 -8.22 1.10 -2.82
C LYS A 204 -7.55 -0.23 -3.13
N THR A 205 -7.99 -1.27 -2.44
CA THR A 205 -7.75 -2.64 -2.87
C THR A 205 -8.74 -3.01 -3.98
N PHE A 206 -8.42 -4.03 -4.77
CA PHE A 206 -9.32 -4.53 -5.81
C PHE A 206 -10.70 -4.87 -5.25
N HIS A 207 -10.74 -5.60 -4.14
CA HIS A 207 -11.99 -5.97 -3.47
C HIS A 207 -12.79 -4.74 -2.99
N SER A 208 -12.13 -3.80 -2.32
CA SER A 208 -12.77 -2.58 -1.84
C SER A 208 -13.37 -1.74 -2.97
N TYR A 209 -12.70 -1.67 -4.11
CA TYR A 209 -13.22 -0.97 -5.29
C TYR A 209 -14.46 -1.67 -5.87
N CYS A 210 -14.44 -3.01 -5.94
CA CYS A 210 -15.60 -3.78 -6.38
C CYS A 210 -16.82 -3.59 -5.48
N PHE A 211 -16.63 -3.56 -4.16
CA PHE A 211 -17.71 -3.27 -3.21
C PHE A 211 -18.34 -1.89 -3.45
N ASP A 212 -17.52 -0.89 -3.73
CA ASP A 212 -18.02 0.44 -4.03
C ASP A 212 -18.80 0.51 -5.34
N LEU A 213 -18.31 -0.14 -6.40
CA LEU A 213 -19.01 -0.22 -7.68
C LEU A 213 -20.38 -0.90 -7.57
N LEU A 214 -20.47 -1.94 -6.75
CA LEU A 214 -21.73 -2.67 -6.53
C LEU A 214 -22.67 -2.00 -5.53
N GLY A 215 -22.36 -0.80 -5.04
CA GLY A 215 -23.23 -0.04 -4.16
C GLY A 215 -23.34 -0.58 -2.74
N LYS A 216 -22.33 -1.29 -2.25
CA LYS A 216 -22.24 -1.82 -0.86
C LYS A 216 -23.45 -2.67 -0.43
N VAL A 217 -24.20 -3.20 -1.39
CA VAL A 217 -25.39 -4.03 -1.14
C VAL A 217 -24.99 -5.50 -1.18
N GLY A 218 -24.86 -6.12 -0.03
CA GLY A 218 -24.62 -7.55 0.07
C GLY A 218 -23.97 -7.94 1.39
N ASN A 219 -24.22 -9.18 1.82
CA ASN A 219 -23.59 -9.72 3.01
C ASN A 219 -22.07 -9.85 2.75
N LEU A 220 -21.26 -9.09 3.47
CA LEU A 220 -19.80 -9.08 3.39
C LEU A 220 -19.14 -10.46 3.61
N GLU A 221 -19.90 -11.43 4.09
CA GLU A 221 -19.44 -12.81 4.35
C GLU A 221 -19.18 -13.65 3.10
N LYS A 222 -19.58 -13.19 1.90
CA LYS A 222 -19.36 -13.89 0.62
C LYS A 222 -18.49 -13.07 -0.33
N SER A 223 -17.29 -12.71 0.11
CA SER A 223 -16.38 -11.84 -0.67
C SER A 223 -15.62 -12.55 -1.79
N ASP A 224 -15.50 -13.88 -1.74
CA ASP A 224 -14.60 -14.63 -2.65
C ASP A 224 -14.97 -14.50 -4.15
N ASP A 225 -16.22 -14.20 -4.47
CA ASP A 225 -16.70 -14.03 -5.85
C ASP A 225 -16.97 -12.57 -6.25
N ILE A 226 -16.57 -11.58 -5.44
CA ILE A 226 -16.98 -10.19 -5.72
C ILE A 226 -16.38 -9.64 -7.00
N LEU A 227 -15.14 -9.99 -7.31
CA LEU A 227 -14.45 -9.60 -8.53
C LEU A 227 -15.21 -10.13 -9.76
N LYS A 228 -15.51 -11.42 -9.80
CA LYS A 228 -16.26 -12.05 -10.90
C LYS A 228 -17.63 -11.42 -11.12
N LYS A 229 -18.37 -11.21 -10.02
CA LYS A 229 -19.69 -10.55 -10.07
C LYS A 229 -19.61 -9.12 -10.59
N THR A 230 -18.55 -8.39 -10.18
CA THR A 230 -18.35 -7.00 -10.64
C THR A 230 -18.03 -6.98 -12.13
N VAL A 231 -17.13 -7.87 -12.60
CA VAL A 231 -16.79 -8.01 -14.02
C VAL A 231 -18.03 -8.35 -14.86
N GLU A 232 -18.84 -9.33 -14.41
CA GLU A 232 -20.08 -9.71 -15.09
C GLU A 232 -21.05 -8.53 -15.19
N LYS A 233 -21.26 -7.80 -14.10
CA LYS A 233 -22.15 -6.63 -14.08
C LYS A 233 -21.66 -5.47 -14.95
N ILE A 234 -20.34 -5.23 -15.00
CA ILE A 234 -19.76 -4.22 -15.91
C ILE A 234 -20.02 -4.63 -17.37
N LYS A 235 -19.71 -5.89 -17.73
CA LYS A 235 -19.93 -6.42 -19.09
C LYS A 235 -21.39 -6.39 -19.51
N ASN A 236 -22.30 -6.68 -18.60
CA ASN A 236 -23.75 -6.62 -18.84
C ASN A 236 -24.32 -5.20 -18.80
N ARG A 237 -23.49 -4.17 -18.54
CA ARG A 237 -23.91 -2.77 -18.36
C ARG A 237 -24.92 -2.57 -17.23
N GLU A 238 -24.85 -3.40 -16.20
CA GLU A 238 -25.69 -3.30 -14.99
C GLU A 238 -25.12 -2.32 -13.96
N VAL A 239 -23.83 -1.95 -14.09
CA VAL A 239 -23.21 -0.89 -13.31
C VAL A 239 -23.51 0.43 -14.01
N GLU A 240 -24.05 1.39 -13.27
CA GLU A 240 -24.32 2.73 -13.80
C GLU A 240 -23.04 3.37 -14.35
N ALA A 241 -23.08 3.88 -15.58
CA ALA A 241 -21.95 4.52 -16.23
C ALA A 241 -21.39 5.69 -15.38
N SER A 242 -22.26 6.35 -14.61
CA SER A 242 -21.92 7.40 -13.66
C SER A 242 -20.98 6.95 -12.54
N ARG A 243 -20.90 5.65 -12.23
CA ARG A 243 -20.01 5.08 -11.21
C ARG A 243 -18.61 4.74 -11.75
N ILE A 244 -18.47 4.58 -13.07
CA ILE A 244 -17.19 4.28 -13.73
C ILE A 244 -16.68 5.55 -14.42
N THR A 245 -16.24 6.53 -13.63
CA THR A 245 -15.74 7.83 -14.11
C THR A 245 -14.22 7.87 -14.28
N LYS A 246 -13.56 6.75 -14.06
CA LYS A 246 -12.10 6.68 -14.04
C LYS A 246 -11.54 6.73 -15.45
N THR A 247 -10.60 7.65 -15.66
CA THR A 247 -9.86 7.79 -16.93
C THR A 247 -8.39 7.42 -16.77
N VAL A 248 -7.88 7.37 -15.53
CA VAL A 248 -6.52 6.93 -15.22
C VAL A 248 -6.57 5.90 -14.11
N LEU A 249 -6.06 4.71 -14.43
CA LEU A 249 -5.90 3.60 -13.49
C LEU A 249 -4.42 3.38 -13.23
N VAL A 250 -4.04 3.37 -11.96
CA VAL A 250 -2.69 3.08 -11.50
C VAL A 250 -2.70 1.79 -10.69
N ILE A 251 -1.78 0.86 -11.00
CA ILE A 251 -1.71 -0.45 -10.34
C ILE A 251 -0.32 -0.62 -9.76
N ASP A 252 -0.24 -0.85 -8.45
CA ASP A 252 1.01 -1.23 -7.77
C ASP A 252 1.11 -2.74 -7.61
N GLU A 253 2.35 -3.25 -7.54
CA GLU A 253 2.68 -4.68 -7.43
C GLU A 253 1.95 -5.56 -8.48
N ALA A 254 1.81 -5.03 -9.70
CA ALA A 254 0.99 -5.62 -10.75
C ALA A 254 1.40 -7.06 -11.18
N GLN A 255 2.60 -7.53 -10.79
CA GLN A 255 3.00 -8.93 -10.97
C GLN A 255 2.20 -9.90 -10.11
N ASP A 256 1.51 -9.43 -9.07
CA ASP A 256 0.73 -10.28 -8.17
C ASP A 256 -0.73 -10.45 -8.58
N MET A 257 -1.14 -9.86 -9.71
CA MET A 257 -2.50 -9.99 -10.24
C MET A 257 -2.84 -11.45 -10.57
N ASP A 258 -4.06 -11.82 -10.25
CA ASP A 258 -4.70 -13.04 -10.71
C ASP A 258 -5.60 -12.79 -11.95
N GLU A 259 -6.27 -13.84 -12.43
CA GLU A 259 -7.13 -13.77 -13.60
C GLU A 259 -8.36 -12.90 -13.38
N ASP A 260 -8.93 -12.90 -12.18
CA ASP A 260 -10.15 -12.13 -11.85
C ASP A 260 -9.83 -10.63 -11.78
N GLU A 261 -8.68 -10.28 -11.20
CA GLU A 261 -8.18 -8.91 -11.12
C GLU A 261 -7.81 -8.36 -12.49
N PHE A 262 -7.15 -9.17 -13.33
CA PHE A 262 -6.86 -8.80 -14.71
C PHE A 262 -8.14 -8.64 -15.54
N SER A 263 -9.13 -9.52 -15.35
CA SER A 263 -10.43 -9.41 -16.00
C SER A 263 -11.19 -8.14 -15.59
N LEU A 264 -11.06 -7.69 -14.34
CA LEU A 264 -11.65 -6.43 -13.88
C LEU A 264 -11.02 -5.24 -14.61
N ILE A 265 -9.69 -5.21 -14.73
CA ILE A 265 -9.00 -4.13 -15.45
C ILE A 265 -9.45 -4.10 -16.91
N THR A 266 -9.51 -5.24 -17.57
CA THR A 266 -9.96 -5.36 -18.97
C THR A 266 -11.39 -4.86 -19.12
N ALA A 267 -12.30 -5.26 -18.23
CA ALA A 267 -13.70 -4.81 -18.26
C ALA A 267 -13.85 -3.28 -18.06
N LEU A 268 -13.02 -2.68 -17.19
CA LEU A 268 -12.99 -1.24 -17.00
C LEU A 268 -12.48 -0.51 -18.24
N MET A 269 -11.46 -1.05 -18.92
CA MET A 269 -10.93 -0.51 -20.16
C MET A 269 -11.93 -0.62 -21.32
N GLU A 270 -12.61 -1.76 -21.44
CA GLU A 270 -13.70 -1.95 -22.43
C GLU A 270 -14.86 -0.98 -22.22
N HIS A 271 -15.15 -0.63 -20.96
CA HIS A 271 -16.17 0.35 -20.61
C HIS A 271 -15.73 1.79 -20.94
N ASN A 272 -14.43 2.09 -20.82
CA ASN A 272 -13.84 3.40 -21.14
C ASN A 272 -12.57 3.21 -21.97
N GLU A 273 -12.73 3.24 -23.31
CA GLU A 273 -11.64 3.05 -24.28
C GLU A 273 -10.52 4.11 -24.16
N GLU A 274 -10.81 5.27 -23.59
CA GLU A 274 -9.81 6.31 -23.32
C GLU A 274 -9.05 6.11 -22.00
N MET A 275 -9.35 5.05 -21.25
CA MET A 275 -8.70 4.79 -19.97
C MET A 275 -7.20 4.60 -20.15
N ARG A 276 -6.44 5.37 -19.40
CA ARG A 276 -4.98 5.25 -19.30
C ARG A 276 -4.62 4.33 -18.15
N VAL A 277 -3.79 3.32 -18.42
CA VAL A 277 -3.36 2.37 -17.38
C VAL A 277 -1.85 2.48 -17.16
N ILE A 278 -1.45 2.61 -15.89
CA ILE A 278 -0.05 2.66 -15.46
C ILE A 278 0.15 1.52 -14.45
N ALA A 279 0.78 0.44 -14.90
CA ALA A 279 1.06 -0.74 -14.09
C ALA A 279 2.54 -0.79 -13.69
N VAL A 280 2.82 -0.93 -12.41
CA VAL A 280 4.18 -1.06 -11.88
C VAL A 280 4.31 -2.37 -11.14
N GLY A 281 5.35 -3.14 -11.44
CA GLY A 281 5.57 -4.43 -10.81
C GLY A 281 7.01 -4.93 -10.92
N ASP A 282 7.29 -5.99 -10.19
CA ASP A 282 8.57 -6.71 -10.21
C ASP A 282 8.30 -8.20 -10.47
N ASP A 283 8.40 -8.62 -11.71
CA ASP A 283 8.16 -10.01 -12.13
C ASP A 283 9.07 -11.02 -11.42
N ASP A 284 10.29 -10.62 -11.06
CA ASP A 284 11.22 -11.45 -10.27
C ASP A 284 10.75 -11.62 -8.81
N GLN A 285 9.76 -10.84 -8.34
CA GLN A 285 9.19 -10.92 -7.00
C GLN A 285 7.76 -11.50 -6.97
N ASN A 286 7.27 -12.10 -8.04
CA ASN A 286 6.02 -12.87 -7.98
C ASN A 286 6.26 -14.20 -7.26
N ILE A 287 5.75 -14.29 -6.03
CA ILE A 287 5.86 -15.48 -5.17
C ILE A 287 4.49 -16.02 -4.73
N PHE A 288 3.41 -15.57 -5.38
CA PHE A 288 2.04 -15.98 -5.06
C PHE A 288 1.37 -16.78 -6.20
N GLU A 289 2.16 -17.41 -7.09
CA GLU A 289 1.62 -18.25 -8.18
C GLU A 289 0.70 -19.36 -7.66
N PHE A 290 0.95 -19.88 -6.47
CA PHE A 290 0.07 -20.86 -5.80
C PHE A 290 -1.33 -20.32 -5.46
N ARG A 291 -1.56 -18.99 -5.52
CA ARG A 291 -2.86 -18.32 -5.36
C ARG A 291 -3.48 -17.91 -6.71
N GLY A 292 -2.85 -18.26 -7.83
CA GLY A 292 -3.30 -17.91 -9.17
C GLY A 292 -2.69 -16.65 -9.74
N SER A 293 -1.82 -15.94 -8.99
CA SER A 293 -1.14 -14.77 -9.54
C SER A 293 -0.15 -15.15 -10.63
N SER A 294 0.00 -14.28 -11.64
CA SER A 294 0.95 -14.56 -12.73
C SER A 294 1.50 -13.28 -13.34
N SER A 295 2.82 -13.20 -13.44
CA SER A 295 3.50 -12.13 -14.19
C SER A 295 3.17 -12.13 -15.69
N ARG A 296 2.61 -13.23 -16.21
CA ARG A 296 2.13 -13.32 -17.62
C ARG A 296 1.07 -12.28 -17.95
N PHE A 297 0.27 -11.84 -16.97
CA PHE A 297 -0.72 -10.78 -17.18
C PHE A 297 -0.09 -9.45 -17.57
N LEU A 298 1.10 -9.12 -17.03
CA LEU A 298 1.86 -7.95 -17.45
C LEU A 298 2.38 -8.08 -18.90
N GLU A 299 2.90 -9.26 -19.27
CA GLU A 299 3.36 -9.53 -20.64
C GLU A 299 2.18 -9.48 -21.63
N GLN A 300 1.06 -10.08 -21.26
CA GLN A 300 -0.18 -10.04 -22.03
C GLN A 300 -0.64 -8.60 -22.23
N PHE A 301 -0.67 -7.82 -21.18
CA PHE A 301 -1.06 -6.40 -21.22
C PHE A 301 -0.16 -5.58 -22.15
N ILE A 302 1.17 -5.77 -22.08
CA ILE A 302 2.13 -5.11 -22.99
C ILE A 302 1.82 -5.45 -24.44
N ARG A 303 1.59 -6.74 -24.74
CA ARG A 303 1.38 -7.22 -26.10
C ARG A 303 0.05 -6.80 -26.69
N GLU A 304 -1.04 -6.92 -25.91
CA GLU A 304 -2.42 -6.68 -26.40
C GLU A 304 -2.73 -5.19 -26.50
N HIS A 305 -2.21 -4.38 -25.59
CA HIS A 305 -2.49 -2.95 -25.53
C HIS A 305 -1.32 -2.07 -25.98
N GLN A 306 -0.26 -2.66 -26.54
CA GLN A 306 0.94 -1.95 -27.01
C GLN A 306 1.50 -0.98 -25.95
N ALA A 307 1.49 -1.39 -24.69
CA ALA A 307 1.91 -0.55 -23.59
C ALA A 307 3.40 -0.18 -23.69
N ALA A 308 3.71 1.09 -23.44
CA ALA A 308 5.10 1.55 -23.33
C ALA A 308 5.77 0.85 -22.14
N ARG A 309 6.90 0.19 -22.38
CA ARG A 309 7.64 -0.54 -21.38
C ARG A 309 8.84 0.27 -20.87
N TYR A 310 8.95 0.38 -19.56
CA TYR A 310 10.07 0.98 -18.85
C TYR A 310 10.71 0.00 -17.88
N GLU A 311 12.01 0.14 -17.65
CA GLU A 311 12.76 -0.59 -16.62
C GLU A 311 13.27 0.38 -15.56
N LEU A 312 13.01 0.08 -14.27
CA LEU A 312 13.65 0.74 -13.13
C LEU A 312 14.71 -0.19 -12.56
N ILE A 313 15.95 0.08 -12.89
CA ILE A 313 17.10 -0.76 -12.54
C ILE A 313 17.92 -0.22 -11.36
N GLU A 314 17.64 0.98 -10.88
CA GLU A 314 18.37 1.59 -9.76
C GLU A 314 17.89 1.00 -8.43
N ASN A 315 18.82 0.63 -7.56
CA ASN A 315 18.51 0.17 -6.21
C ASN A 315 19.01 1.18 -5.18
N PHE A 316 18.08 1.80 -4.46
CA PHE A 316 18.36 2.78 -3.40
C PHE A 316 18.37 2.16 -2.01
N ARG A 317 17.97 0.88 -1.89
CA ARG A 317 17.79 0.15 -0.62
C ARG A 317 19.08 -0.46 -0.11
N SER A 318 19.70 -1.29 -0.94
CA SER A 318 20.70 -2.24 -0.50
C SER A 318 22.13 -1.79 -0.84
N LYS A 319 23.09 -2.22 -0.04
CA LYS A 319 24.51 -2.03 -0.27
C LYS A 319 24.97 -2.69 -1.58
N SER A 320 26.08 -2.19 -2.14
CA SER A 320 26.53 -2.53 -3.49
C SER A 320 26.76 -4.03 -3.71
N ASN A 321 27.44 -4.70 -2.79
CA ASN A 321 27.74 -6.13 -2.91
C ASN A 321 26.48 -7.02 -2.75
N LEU A 322 25.47 -6.59 -1.98
CA LEU A 322 24.18 -7.31 -1.89
C LEU A 322 23.46 -7.28 -3.25
N VAL A 323 23.47 -6.11 -3.92
CA VAL A 323 22.89 -5.99 -5.26
C VAL A 323 23.68 -6.84 -6.26
N ALA A 324 25.01 -6.83 -6.21
CA ALA A 324 25.84 -7.68 -7.07
C ALA A 324 25.57 -9.18 -6.83
N PHE A 325 25.38 -9.59 -5.58
CA PHE A 325 25.06 -10.97 -5.21
C PHE A 325 23.71 -11.41 -5.78
N THR A 326 22.68 -10.59 -5.58
CA THR A 326 21.35 -10.90 -6.10
C THR A 326 21.28 -10.83 -7.63
N ASN A 327 22.05 -9.97 -8.28
CA ASN A 327 22.19 -9.94 -9.74
C ASN A 327 22.80 -11.22 -10.31
N GLN A 328 23.81 -11.80 -9.67
CA GLN A 328 24.35 -13.10 -10.09
C GLN A 328 23.31 -14.21 -9.95
N PHE A 329 22.52 -14.18 -8.90
CA PHE A 329 21.50 -15.20 -8.65
C PHE A 329 20.33 -15.12 -9.61
N VAL A 330 19.79 -13.92 -9.85
CA VAL A 330 18.54 -13.71 -10.61
C VAL A 330 18.66 -14.14 -12.08
N THR A 331 19.88 -14.23 -12.62
CA THR A 331 20.10 -14.73 -13.99
C THR A 331 19.66 -16.18 -14.19
N GLY A 332 19.49 -16.94 -13.11
CA GLY A 332 18.96 -18.30 -13.13
C GLY A 332 17.43 -18.40 -13.23
N ILE A 333 16.69 -17.29 -13.19
CA ILE A 333 15.24 -17.24 -13.36
C ILE A 333 14.92 -17.11 -14.85
N SER A 334 14.00 -17.93 -15.34
CA SER A 334 13.54 -17.89 -16.74
C SER A 334 12.43 -16.84 -16.92
N HIS A 335 12.21 -16.37 -18.13
CA HIS A 335 11.10 -15.49 -18.50
C HIS A 335 10.98 -14.24 -17.62
N ARG A 336 11.98 -13.38 -17.73
CA ARG A 336 12.05 -12.11 -17.01
C ARG A 336 11.65 -10.94 -17.90
N LEU A 337 10.86 -10.02 -17.34
CA LEU A 337 10.57 -8.73 -17.98
C LEU A 337 11.81 -7.82 -18.01
N LYS A 338 12.64 -7.84 -16.95
CA LYS A 338 13.86 -7.03 -16.91
C LYS A 338 15.03 -7.74 -17.60
N SER A 339 15.65 -7.04 -18.53
CA SER A 339 16.85 -7.52 -19.22
C SER A 339 18.13 -6.89 -18.66
N THR A 340 18.02 -5.73 -18.04
CA THR A 340 19.16 -4.95 -17.53
C THR A 340 19.46 -5.32 -16.07
N PRO A 341 20.73 -5.52 -15.69
CA PRO A 341 21.10 -5.75 -14.29
C PRO A 341 20.75 -4.54 -13.40
N ILE A 342 20.39 -4.83 -12.15
CA ILE A 342 20.12 -3.80 -11.15
C ILE A 342 21.41 -3.08 -10.75
N VAL A 343 21.35 -1.77 -10.62
CA VAL A 343 22.49 -0.91 -10.28
C VAL A 343 22.32 -0.36 -8.87
N ALA A 344 23.27 -0.64 -7.98
CA ALA A 344 23.27 -0.08 -6.64
C ALA A 344 23.54 1.43 -6.67
N ARG A 345 22.79 2.19 -5.90
CA ARG A 345 23.00 3.62 -5.67
C ARG A 345 23.78 3.90 -4.37
N GLN A 346 23.84 2.92 -3.47
CA GLN A 346 24.72 2.97 -2.30
C GLN A 346 26.07 2.35 -2.68
N PRO A 347 27.19 3.12 -2.62
CA PRO A 347 28.48 2.63 -3.10
C PRO A 347 29.15 1.66 -2.11
N ASP A 348 28.79 1.74 -0.82
CA ASP A 348 29.42 0.94 0.22
C ASP A 348 29.01 -0.52 0.14
N ASN A 349 29.89 -1.40 0.62
CA ASN A 349 29.61 -2.82 0.78
C ASN A 349 29.01 -3.13 2.14
N GLY A 350 28.01 -4.00 2.16
CA GLY A 350 27.50 -4.64 3.37
C GLY A 350 28.28 -5.91 3.70
N LYS A 351 27.80 -6.69 4.66
CA LYS A 351 28.38 -8.00 5.00
C LYS A 351 27.48 -9.11 4.42
N ILE A 352 28.08 -10.06 3.73
CA ILE A 352 27.40 -11.29 3.30
C ILE A 352 28.10 -12.46 3.95
N LYS A 353 27.36 -13.27 4.70
CA LYS A 353 27.86 -14.47 5.37
C LYS A 353 27.07 -15.67 4.89
N LEU A 354 27.76 -16.66 4.37
CA LEU A 354 27.18 -17.92 3.94
C LEU A 354 27.73 -19.05 4.83
N VAL A 355 26.85 -19.70 5.59
CA VAL A 355 27.22 -20.81 6.49
C VAL A 355 26.61 -22.09 5.93
N ARG A 356 27.47 -23.01 5.51
CA ARG A 356 27.05 -24.32 5.02
C ARG A 356 27.25 -25.37 6.11
N TYR A 357 26.24 -26.18 6.29
CA TYR A 357 26.21 -27.30 7.22
C TYR A 357 26.20 -28.63 6.47
N ASP A 358 26.85 -29.64 7.04
CA ASP A 358 26.84 -31.01 6.49
C ASP A 358 25.61 -31.82 6.95
N ASP A 359 24.88 -31.34 7.97
CA ASP A 359 23.71 -31.98 8.59
C ASP A 359 22.46 -31.14 8.49
N GLY A 360 21.27 -31.73 8.75
CA GLY A 360 20.01 -31.02 9.02
C GLY A 360 19.99 -30.37 10.41
N ASN A 361 18.82 -29.91 10.87
CA ASN A 361 18.64 -29.18 12.14
C ASN A 361 19.37 -27.83 12.20
N LEU A 362 19.13 -27.00 11.24
CA LEU A 362 19.76 -25.67 11.18
C LEU A 362 19.25 -24.69 12.24
N ILE A 363 18.14 -24.98 12.93
CA ILE A 363 17.49 -24.05 13.87
C ILE A 363 18.45 -23.64 15.01
N VAL A 364 19.10 -24.62 15.63
CA VAL A 364 19.99 -24.35 16.77
C VAL A 364 21.22 -23.54 16.37
N PRO A 365 22.03 -23.95 15.39
CA PRO A 365 23.17 -23.15 14.94
C PRO A 365 22.79 -21.80 14.35
N PHE A 366 21.64 -21.69 13.69
CA PHE A 366 21.10 -20.44 13.21
C PHE A 366 20.83 -19.44 14.36
N VAL A 367 20.15 -19.89 15.42
CA VAL A 367 19.87 -19.06 16.60
C VAL A 367 21.16 -18.68 17.30
N HIS A 368 22.12 -19.61 17.42
CA HIS A 368 23.39 -19.34 18.05
C HIS A 368 24.19 -18.25 17.30
N ASP A 369 24.28 -18.33 15.98
CA ASP A 369 24.94 -17.31 15.16
C ASP A 369 24.25 -15.94 15.30
N LEU A 370 22.91 -15.92 15.39
CA LEU A 370 22.15 -14.70 15.57
C LEU A 370 22.39 -14.07 16.95
N LEU A 371 22.53 -14.89 18.01
CA LEU A 371 22.86 -14.45 19.37
C LEU A 371 24.28 -13.90 19.50
N GLU A 372 25.23 -14.42 18.74
CA GLU A 372 26.63 -13.99 18.74
C GLU A 372 26.90 -12.78 17.86
N THR A 373 25.96 -12.43 16.96
CA THR A 373 26.14 -11.31 16.02
C THR A 373 25.76 -10.01 16.70
N GLU A 374 26.65 -9.02 16.64
CA GLU A 374 26.32 -7.64 17.02
C GLU A 374 25.30 -7.06 16.03
N LEU A 375 24.08 -6.86 16.50
CA LEU A 375 22.98 -6.35 15.70
C LEU A 375 22.79 -4.84 15.89
N SER A 376 22.70 -4.13 14.78
CA SER A 376 22.33 -2.72 14.76
C SER A 376 21.22 -2.48 13.75
N GLY A 377 20.20 -1.69 14.12
CA GLY A 377 19.05 -1.46 13.27
C GLY A 377 18.03 -2.62 13.29
N THR A 378 17.18 -2.65 12.27
CA THR A 378 16.10 -3.64 12.16
C THR A 378 16.64 -5.00 11.72
N THR A 379 16.24 -6.06 12.43
CA THR A 379 16.70 -7.44 12.17
C THR A 379 15.53 -8.37 11.90
N CYS A 380 15.65 -9.21 10.88
CA CYS A 380 14.68 -10.24 10.56
C CYS A 380 15.32 -11.60 10.33
N ALA A 381 14.76 -12.62 10.98
CA ALA A 381 15.02 -14.03 10.73
C ALA A 381 13.95 -14.58 9.78
N LEU A 382 14.36 -15.05 8.62
CA LEU A 382 13.49 -15.56 7.57
C LEU A 382 13.62 -17.07 7.42
N THR A 383 12.48 -17.73 7.35
CA THR A 383 12.38 -19.19 7.17
C THR A 383 11.43 -19.55 6.05
N ARG A 384 11.41 -20.81 5.69
CA ARG A 384 10.47 -21.34 4.71
C ARG A 384 9.09 -21.63 5.32
N THR A 385 9.07 -22.19 6.52
CA THR A 385 7.85 -22.67 7.17
C THR A 385 7.50 -21.89 8.43
N ASN A 386 6.22 -21.95 8.80
CA ASN A 386 5.74 -21.34 10.06
C ASN A 386 6.31 -22.05 11.29
N ASP A 387 6.51 -23.35 11.19
CA ASP A 387 7.08 -24.17 12.27
C ASP A 387 8.51 -23.78 12.59
N GLU A 388 9.38 -23.66 11.58
CA GLU A 388 10.74 -23.17 11.75
C GLU A 388 10.75 -21.78 12.40
N ALA A 389 9.90 -20.86 11.91
CA ALA A 389 9.80 -19.52 12.46
C ALA A 389 9.36 -19.52 13.94
N LEU A 390 8.44 -20.41 14.30
CA LEU A 390 7.99 -20.57 15.68
C LEU A 390 9.10 -21.09 16.57
N GLN A 391 9.82 -22.13 16.14
CA GLN A 391 10.92 -22.73 16.90
C GLN A 391 12.05 -21.72 17.14
N ILE A 392 12.43 -20.96 16.10
CA ILE A 392 13.43 -19.89 16.23
C ILE A 392 12.96 -18.83 17.22
N THR A 393 11.69 -18.40 17.13
CA THR A 393 11.14 -17.41 18.07
C THR A 393 11.21 -17.90 19.51
N GLY A 394 10.80 -19.16 19.76
CA GLY A 394 10.85 -19.77 21.08
C GLY A 394 12.26 -19.83 21.66
N LEU A 395 13.25 -20.24 20.85
CA LEU A 395 14.64 -20.29 21.27
C LEU A 395 15.25 -18.91 21.55
N LEU A 396 14.93 -17.89 20.71
CA LEU A 396 15.38 -16.51 20.94
C LEU A 396 14.84 -15.96 22.26
N LEU A 397 13.54 -16.12 22.52
CA LEU A 397 12.89 -15.67 23.75
C LEU A 397 13.48 -16.37 24.99
N ARG A 398 13.74 -17.67 24.90
CA ARG A 398 14.38 -18.45 25.98
C ARG A 398 15.78 -17.92 26.29
N ASN A 399 16.54 -17.50 25.30
CA ASN A 399 17.87 -16.92 25.48
C ASN A 399 17.83 -15.41 25.83
N GLY A 400 16.66 -14.87 26.22
CA GLY A 400 16.51 -13.51 26.69
C GLY A 400 16.50 -12.45 25.59
N MET A 401 16.44 -12.84 24.31
CA MET A 401 16.31 -11.90 23.20
C MET A 401 14.86 -11.52 22.97
N THR A 402 14.64 -10.23 22.70
CA THR A 402 13.31 -9.76 22.30
C THR A 402 13.02 -10.20 20.87
N ALA A 403 12.15 -11.18 20.70
CA ALA A 403 11.77 -11.70 19.40
C ALA A 403 10.25 -11.65 19.20
N ARG A 404 9.83 -11.43 17.97
CA ARG A 404 8.41 -11.41 17.59
C ARG A 404 8.20 -12.24 16.33
N LEU A 405 7.28 -13.19 16.40
CA LEU A 405 6.83 -13.95 15.25
C LEU A 405 5.81 -13.16 14.46
N ILE A 406 6.05 -13.00 13.16
CA ILE A 406 5.04 -12.51 12.20
C ILE A 406 4.18 -13.72 11.82
N GLN A 407 2.98 -13.77 12.38
CA GLN A 407 2.02 -14.84 12.11
C GLN A 407 1.04 -14.40 11.03
N SER A 408 0.64 -15.32 10.14
CA SER A 408 -0.64 -15.17 9.44
C SER A 408 -1.73 -15.61 10.40
N ASN A 409 -2.68 -14.74 10.62
CA ASN A 409 -3.88 -15.11 11.36
C ASN A 409 -4.89 -15.75 10.41
N ASP A 410 -4.51 -16.86 9.74
CA ASP A 410 -5.43 -17.58 8.88
C ASP A 410 -6.64 -18.02 9.72
N GLY A 411 -7.76 -17.33 9.49
CA GLY A 411 -9.00 -17.52 10.21
C GLY A 411 -9.23 -16.62 11.43
N PHE A 412 -8.28 -15.73 11.81
CA PHE A 412 -8.50 -14.70 12.82
C PHE A 412 -8.92 -13.39 12.16
N ASN A 413 -10.05 -12.88 12.55
CA ASN A 413 -10.51 -11.56 12.12
C ASN A 413 -10.19 -10.53 13.22
N LEU A 414 -9.73 -9.34 12.85
CA LEU A 414 -9.51 -8.25 13.80
C LEU A 414 -10.78 -7.85 14.56
N PHE A 415 -11.97 -8.13 14.01
CA PHE A 415 -13.24 -8.02 14.74
C PHE A 415 -13.30 -8.92 15.98
N ASP A 416 -12.49 -9.98 16.06
CA ASP A 416 -12.47 -10.90 17.20
C ASP A 416 -11.66 -10.37 18.38
N LEU A 417 -10.91 -9.27 18.21
CA LEU A 417 -10.25 -8.57 19.31
C LEU A 417 -11.29 -7.88 20.20
N ASP A 418 -11.23 -8.14 21.50
CA ASP A 418 -12.14 -7.53 22.47
C ASP A 418 -12.08 -5.99 22.43
N GLU A 419 -10.89 -5.43 22.22
CA GLU A 419 -10.69 -4.00 22.09
C GLU A 419 -11.43 -3.41 20.88
N ILE A 420 -11.36 -4.11 19.73
CA ILE A 420 -12.06 -3.68 18.51
C ILE A 420 -13.55 -3.85 18.68
N ARG A 421 -14.01 -4.99 19.21
CA ARG A 421 -15.45 -5.20 19.52
C ARG A 421 -15.98 -4.12 20.46
N TYR A 422 -15.20 -3.80 21.49
CA TYR A 422 -15.60 -2.76 22.42
C TYR A 422 -15.70 -1.40 21.73
N PHE A 423 -14.73 -1.07 20.88
CA PHE A 423 -14.70 0.19 20.13
C PHE A 423 -15.91 0.34 19.21
N ILE A 424 -16.20 -0.66 18.36
CA ILE A 424 -17.30 -0.59 17.40
C ILE A 424 -18.70 -0.67 18.04
N ASN A 425 -18.78 -1.15 19.30
CA ASN A 425 -20.03 -1.23 20.06
C ASN A 425 -20.28 0.01 20.94
N GLN A 426 -19.47 1.06 20.81
CA GLN A 426 -19.74 2.31 21.54
C GLN A 426 -20.98 3.04 20.99
N PRO A 427 -21.65 3.86 21.81
CA PRO A 427 -22.76 4.70 21.35
C PRO A 427 -22.37 5.55 20.15
N GLY A 428 -23.22 5.55 19.11
CA GLY A 428 -22.96 6.25 17.85
C GLY A 428 -22.04 5.52 16.84
N LEU A 429 -21.51 4.34 17.21
CA LEU A 429 -20.86 3.38 16.29
C LEU A 429 -21.67 2.09 16.16
N ALA A 430 -22.42 1.71 17.21
CA ALA A 430 -23.26 0.52 17.23
C ALA A 430 -24.58 0.71 16.47
N GLY A 431 -25.20 -0.41 16.03
CA GLY A 431 -26.51 -0.41 15.35
C GLY A 431 -26.39 -0.11 13.85
N ASP A 432 -27.54 0.11 13.21
CA ASP A 432 -27.65 0.38 11.76
C ASP A 432 -27.45 1.87 11.46
N ILE A 433 -26.28 2.36 11.78
CA ILE A 433 -25.87 3.74 11.44
C ILE A 433 -25.12 3.74 10.11
N VAL A 434 -25.29 4.78 9.33
CA VAL A 434 -24.57 4.96 8.06
C VAL A 434 -23.30 5.79 8.30
N ASN A 435 -23.44 6.89 9.02
CA ASN A 435 -22.37 7.85 9.26
C ASN A 435 -21.99 7.90 10.75
N ILE A 436 -20.69 7.93 11.04
CA ILE A 436 -20.15 8.07 12.39
C ILE A 436 -19.75 9.53 12.59
N THR A 437 -20.40 10.22 13.56
CA THR A 437 -20.07 11.60 13.87
C THR A 437 -18.70 11.75 14.57
N ASP A 438 -18.09 12.91 14.48
CA ASP A 438 -16.80 13.19 15.15
C ASP A 438 -16.91 13.02 16.66
N GLU A 439 -18.03 13.45 17.27
CA GLU A 439 -18.26 13.30 18.71
C GLU A 439 -18.31 11.84 19.12
N ALA A 440 -19.06 10.99 18.38
CA ALA A 440 -19.17 9.57 18.64
C ALA A 440 -17.81 8.88 18.48
N TRP A 441 -17.06 9.26 17.44
CA TRP A 441 -15.72 8.75 17.18
C TRP A 441 -14.74 9.06 18.29
N GLU A 442 -14.66 10.32 18.70
CA GLU A 442 -13.77 10.74 19.79
C GLU A 442 -14.22 10.18 21.16
N TYR A 443 -15.53 9.99 21.36
CA TYR A 443 -16.03 9.30 22.53
C TYR A 443 -15.55 7.85 22.57
N ALA A 444 -15.70 7.12 21.47
CA ALA A 444 -15.28 5.72 21.37
C ALA A 444 -13.77 5.55 21.59
N LYS A 445 -12.95 6.46 21.05
CA LYS A 445 -11.49 6.48 21.27
C LYS A 445 -11.15 6.66 22.75
N ARG A 446 -11.82 7.60 23.43
CA ARG A 446 -11.62 7.83 24.87
C ARG A 446 -12.07 6.63 25.70
N ALA A 447 -13.21 6.04 25.38
CA ALA A 447 -13.72 4.85 26.05
C ALA A 447 -12.77 3.65 25.91
N LEU A 448 -12.23 3.44 24.69
CA LEU A 448 -11.22 2.42 24.43
C LEU A 448 -9.96 2.65 25.29
N ALA A 449 -9.45 3.89 25.32
CA ALA A 449 -8.29 4.23 26.13
C ALA A 449 -8.53 4.01 27.63
N GLN A 450 -9.68 4.42 28.15
CA GLN A 450 -10.00 4.26 29.58
C GLN A 450 -10.03 2.78 30.00
N ARG A 451 -10.56 1.91 29.12
CA ARG A 451 -10.73 0.49 29.47
C ARG A 451 -9.48 -0.36 29.16
N TYR A 452 -8.82 -0.11 28.04
CA TYR A 452 -7.80 -1.01 27.49
C TYR A 452 -6.38 -0.43 27.43
N LEU A 453 -6.10 0.72 28.07
CA LEU A 453 -4.75 1.33 28.04
C LEU A 453 -3.63 0.35 28.43
N ARG A 454 -3.94 -0.61 29.30
CA ARG A 454 -2.97 -1.62 29.78
C ARG A 454 -2.99 -2.92 28.96
N SER A 455 -3.87 -3.02 27.97
CA SER A 455 -3.89 -4.19 27.10
C SER A 455 -2.66 -4.22 26.19
N THR A 456 -2.11 -5.39 25.97
CA THR A 456 -1.02 -5.62 25.00
C THR A 456 -1.43 -5.34 23.56
N LYS A 457 -2.73 -5.25 23.28
CA LYS A 457 -3.28 -4.98 21.95
C LYS A 457 -3.78 -3.54 21.78
N TYR A 458 -3.72 -2.72 22.83
CA TYR A 458 -4.20 -1.34 22.77
C TYR A 458 -3.49 -0.52 21.68
N ASP A 459 -2.16 -0.58 21.60
CA ASP A 459 -1.39 0.16 20.61
C ASP A 459 -1.71 -0.27 19.16
N LEU A 460 -1.97 -1.56 18.95
CA LEU A 460 -2.43 -2.08 17.67
C LEU A 460 -3.77 -1.46 17.28
N CYS A 461 -4.74 -1.48 18.19
CA CYS A 461 -6.07 -0.92 17.94
C CYS A 461 -6.01 0.59 17.70
N ARG A 462 -5.18 1.31 18.45
CA ARG A 462 -4.93 2.74 18.25
C ARG A 462 -4.34 3.02 16.87
N ASN A 463 -3.37 2.22 16.42
CA ASN A 463 -2.76 2.35 15.09
C ASN A 463 -3.78 2.07 13.98
N LEU A 464 -4.62 1.03 14.13
CA LEU A 464 -5.71 0.74 13.20
C LEU A 464 -6.68 1.92 13.08
N ILE A 465 -7.12 2.48 14.21
CA ILE A 465 -8.03 3.63 14.25
C ILE A 465 -7.40 4.84 13.55
N ARG A 466 -6.14 5.15 13.85
CA ARG A 466 -5.40 6.24 13.21
C ARG A 466 -5.27 6.04 11.70
N ASP A 467 -4.98 4.84 11.25
CA ASP A 467 -4.80 4.55 9.83
C ASP A 467 -6.15 4.57 9.09
N PHE A 468 -7.24 4.22 9.76
CA PHE A 468 -8.59 4.44 9.23
C PHE A 468 -8.92 5.94 9.11
N GLU A 469 -8.58 6.77 10.10
CA GLU A 469 -8.73 8.23 10.03
C GLU A 469 -7.99 8.83 8.83
N ILE A 470 -6.77 8.38 8.56
CA ILE A 470 -5.97 8.82 7.41
C ILE A 470 -6.61 8.41 6.09
N ALA A 471 -7.15 7.19 6.03
CA ALA A 471 -7.84 6.70 4.85
C ALA A 471 -9.19 7.41 4.60
N ASN A 472 -9.87 7.84 5.67
CA ASN A 472 -11.20 8.45 5.63
C ASN A 472 -11.21 9.80 6.38
N PRO A 473 -10.52 10.82 5.87
CA PRO A 473 -10.28 12.08 6.60
C PRO A 473 -11.49 13.01 6.71
N ARG A 474 -12.54 12.80 5.90
CA ARG A 474 -13.70 13.70 5.82
C ARG A 474 -14.92 13.13 6.52
N VAL A 475 -15.32 11.96 6.09
CA VAL A 475 -16.52 11.29 6.59
C VAL A 475 -16.18 9.86 6.92
N ARG A 476 -16.66 9.41 8.06
CA ARG A 476 -16.45 8.04 8.53
C ARG A 476 -17.74 7.26 8.37
N TYR A 477 -17.78 6.42 7.33
CA TYR A 477 -18.89 5.50 7.18
C TYR A 477 -18.63 4.23 7.98
N LYS A 478 -19.66 3.72 8.61
CA LYS A 478 -19.57 2.45 9.34
C LYS A 478 -19.16 1.31 8.41
N SER A 479 -19.74 1.26 7.22
CA SER A 479 -19.37 0.26 6.20
C SER A 479 -17.90 0.32 5.82
N ASP A 480 -17.33 1.53 5.71
CA ASP A 480 -15.91 1.69 5.39
C ASP A 480 -15.01 1.23 6.54
N LEU A 481 -15.42 1.48 7.78
CA LEU A 481 -14.73 0.98 8.97
C LEU A 481 -14.75 -0.55 9.02
N GLU A 482 -15.89 -1.17 8.76
CA GLU A 482 -16.03 -2.62 8.75
C GLU A 482 -15.19 -3.27 7.65
N VAL A 483 -15.20 -2.72 6.43
CA VAL A 483 -14.33 -3.18 5.33
C VAL A 483 -12.86 -2.98 5.70
N PHE A 484 -12.51 -1.82 6.27
CA PHE A 484 -11.15 -1.51 6.68
C PHE A 484 -10.62 -2.53 7.70
N ILE A 485 -11.40 -2.82 8.75
CA ILE A 485 -11.01 -3.80 9.78
C ILE A 485 -10.87 -5.20 9.15
N ARG A 486 -11.77 -5.60 8.26
CA ARG A 486 -11.80 -6.92 7.63
C ARG A 486 -10.62 -7.17 6.69
N GLU A 487 -10.23 -6.18 5.90
CA GLU A 487 -9.10 -6.27 4.97
C GLU A 487 -7.74 -6.04 5.65
N SER A 488 -7.72 -5.52 6.87
CA SER A 488 -6.51 -5.24 7.63
C SER A 488 -5.97 -6.52 8.28
N LYS A 489 -4.64 -6.61 8.32
CA LYS A 489 -3.94 -7.69 8.98
C LYS A 489 -3.31 -7.20 10.28
N LEU A 490 -3.17 -8.10 11.23
CA LEU A 490 -2.61 -7.80 12.55
C LEU A 490 -1.18 -7.23 12.46
N GLU A 491 -0.41 -7.76 11.52
CA GLU A 491 0.96 -7.33 11.26
C GLU A 491 1.08 -5.90 10.70
N ASP A 492 0.02 -5.34 10.13
CA ASP A 492 0.03 -3.99 9.54
C ASP A 492 0.14 -2.89 10.61
N PHE A 493 -0.25 -3.19 11.85
CA PHE A 493 -0.35 -2.21 12.94
C PHE A 493 0.68 -2.38 14.03
N HIS A 494 1.61 -3.30 13.88
CA HIS A 494 2.71 -3.45 14.80
C HIS A 494 3.78 -2.38 14.57
N GLY A 495 4.10 -1.57 15.60
CA GLY A 495 5.21 -0.63 15.56
C GLY A 495 6.56 -1.36 15.39
N GLU A 496 7.45 -0.81 14.59
CA GLU A 496 8.84 -1.28 14.46
C GLU A 496 9.64 -0.73 15.63
N ASN A 497 9.91 -1.57 16.63
CA ASN A 497 10.92 -1.29 17.64
C ASN A 497 12.25 -1.91 17.17
N GLY A 498 13.26 -1.09 16.91
CA GLY A 498 14.55 -1.52 16.35
C GLY A 498 15.31 -2.59 17.18
N GLU A 499 14.94 -2.78 18.44
CA GLU A 499 15.55 -3.77 19.34
C GLU A 499 14.88 -5.16 19.29
N THR A 500 13.77 -5.31 18.55
CA THR A 500 13.02 -6.56 18.46
C THR A 500 13.38 -7.30 17.18
N ILE A 501 13.86 -8.54 17.31
CA ILE A 501 14.10 -9.41 16.15
C ILE A 501 12.76 -9.88 15.62
N LEU A 502 12.50 -9.61 14.35
CA LEU A 502 11.31 -10.12 13.67
C LEU A 502 11.61 -11.51 13.11
N VAL A 503 10.76 -12.48 13.38
CA VAL A 503 10.86 -13.82 12.82
C VAL A 503 9.67 -14.06 11.90
N SER A 504 9.91 -14.51 10.69
CA SER A 504 8.87 -14.60 9.66
C SER A 504 9.15 -15.67 8.62
N THR A 505 8.13 -16.13 7.94
CA THR A 505 8.35 -16.81 6.66
C THR A 505 8.67 -15.81 5.56
N ILE A 506 9.37 -16.24 4.50
CA ILE A 506 9.75 -15.40 3.36
C ILE A 506 8.51 -14.73 2.73
N HIS A 507 7.41 -15.47 2.57
CA HIS A 507 6.17 -14.94 1.99
C HIS A 507 5.60 -13.75 2.76
N LYS A 508 5.62 -13.82 4.09
CA LYS A 508 5.08 -12.76 4.96
C LYS A 508 6.01 -11.54 5.08
N ALA A 509 7.29 -11.72 4.76
CA ALA A 509 8.26 -10.63 4.72
C ALA A 509 8.23 -9.85 3.39
N LYS A 510 7.45 -10.29 2.38
CA LYS A 510 7.30 -9.53 1.13
C LYS A 510 6.75 -8.13 1.42
N GLY A 511 7.30 -7.13 0.75
CA GLY A 511 6.99 -5.71 0.97
C GLY A 511 7.76 -5.05 2.13
N LYS A 512 8.35 -5.84 3.05
CA LYS A 512 9.16 -5.33 4.17
C LYS A 512 10.64 -5.29 3.81
N GLU A 513 11.44 -4.55 4.61
CA GLU A 513 12.89 -4.44 4.42
C GLU A 513 13.57 -4.23 5.77
N PHE A 514 14.79 -4.80 5.92
CA PHE A 514 15.50 -4.85 7.19
C PHE A 514 16.97 -4.53 7.01
N ASP A 515 17.60 -3.96 8.03
CA ASP A 515 19.04 -3.70 7.99
C ASP A 515 19.82 -5.01 7.99
N ASN A 516 19.39 -5.98 8.79
CA ASN A 516 19.99 -7.30 8.88
C ASN A 516 18.96 -8.39 8.56
N VAL A 517 19.30 -9.27 7.64
CA VAL A 517 18.50 -10.45 7.30
C VAL A 517 19.30 -11.71 7.56
N PHE A 518 18.76 -12.58 8.40
CA PHE A 518 19.20 -13.94 8.61
C PHE A 518 18.23 -14.87 7.90
N LEU A 519 18.73 -15.70 7.01
CA LEU A 519 17.92 -16.57 6.16
C LEU A 519 18.29 -18.04 6.41
N MET A 520 17.32 -18.86 6.79
CA MET A 520 17.50 -20.30 6.97
C MET A 520 16.89 -21.06 5.78
N LEU A 521 17.71 -21.89 5.15
CA LEU A 521 17.40 -22.66 3.94
C LEU A 521 17.69 -24.15 4.17
N GLU A 522 16.96 -24.76 5.11
CA GLU A 522 17.07 -26.20 5.35
C GLU A 522 16.35 -26.95 4.21
N ASP A 523 17.03 -27.90 3.58
CA ASP A 523 16.53 -28.73 2.47
C ASP A 523 15.85 -27.90 1.35
N PHE A 524 16.41 -26.73 1.06
CA PHE A 524 15.85 -25.84 0.04
C PHE A 524 16.24 -26.30 -1.36
N ASN A 525 15.24 -26.38 -2.26
CA ASN A 525 15.45 -26.81 -3.65
C ASN A 525 15.13 -25.68 -4.62
N LEU A 526 16.03 -25.42 -5.58
CA LEU A 526 15.90 -24.40 -6.63
C LEU A 526 15.44 -24.97 -7.99
N ALA A 527 14.75 -26.10 -8.01
CA ALA A 527 14.34 -26.73 -9.26
C ALA A 527 13.31 -25.91 -10.05
N THR A 528 12.50 -25.09 -9.38
CA THR A 528 11.46 -24.27 -9.99
C THR A 528 11.81 -22.79 -9.97
N ASP A 529 11.28 -22.01 -10.92
CA ASP A 529 11.45 -20.57 -10.92
C ASP A 529 10.75 -19.90 -9.72
N ASP A 530 9.67 -20.48 -9.21
CA ASP A 530 9.00 -20.00 -7.98
C ASP A 530 9.91 -20.09 -6.76
N ALA A 531 10.62 -21.22 -6.61
CA ALA A 531 11.60 -21.36 -5.53
C ALA A 531 12.75 -20.35 -5.67
N LYS A 532 13.20 -20.09 -6.90
CA LYS A 532 14.22 -19.07 -7.17
C LYS A 532 13.70 -17.66 -6.86
N ARG A 533 12.48 -17.31 -7.28
CA ARG A 533 11.85 -16.03 -6.95
C ARG A 533 11.67 -15.87 -5.44
N LEU A 534 11.25 -16.93 -4.75
CA LEU A 534 11.11 -16.92 -3.30
C LEU A 534 12.44 -16.58 -2.61
N LEU A 535 13.53 -17.24 -3.03
CA LEU A 535 14.87 -16.96 -2.51
C LEU A 535 15.33 -15.55 -2.88
N TYR A 536 15.09 -15.11 -4.11
CA TYR A 536 15.40 -13.76 -4.55
C TYR A 536 14.69 -12.70 -3.69
N VAL A 537 13.39 -12.89 -3.42
CA VAL A 537 12.63 -12.01 -2.52
C VAL A 537 13.26 -11.98 -1.14
N ALA A 538 13.64 -13.12 -0.56
CA ALA A 538 14.27 -13.18 0.76
C ALA A 538 15.58 -12.39 0.82
N MET A 539 16.46 -12.60 -0.16
CA MET A 539 17.76 -11.91 -0.22
C MET A 539 17.61 -10.39 -0.41
N THR A 540 16.63 -9.97 -1.21
CA THR A 540 16.37 -8.55 -1.50
C THR A 540 15.67 -7.80 -0.36
N ARG A 541 15.37 -8.47 0.77
CA ARG A 541 14.90 -7.80 2.00
C ARG A 541 16.02 -7.11 2.76
N ALA A 542 17.28 -7.52 2.55
CA ALA A 542 18.44 -6.98 3.25
C ALA A 542 18.85 -5.60 2.71
N LYS A 543 19.06 -4.66 3.62
CA LYS A 543 19.64 -3.34 3.32
C LYS A 543 21.17 -3.36 3.47
N GLN A 544 21.68 -3.91 4.58
CA GLN A 544 23.09 -3.80 4.96
C GLN A 544 23.77 -5.16 5.07
N ASN A 545 23.14 -6.12 5.79
CA ASN A 545 23.78 -7.39 6.09
C ASN A 545 22.85 -8.56 5.73
N LEU A 546 23.42 -9.60 5.13
CA LEU A 546 22.74 -10.82 4.75
C LEU A 546 23.53 -12.03 5.23
N THR A 547 22.96 -12.81 6.16
CA THR A 547 23.50 -14.08 6.62
C THR A 547 22.60 -15.21 6.15
N ILE A 548 23.16 -16.21 5.49
CA ILE A 548 22.42 -17.35 4.95
C ILE A 548 22.97 -18.65 5.54
N HIS A 549 22.09 -19.41 6.16
CA HIS A 549 22.36 -20.76 6.67
C HIS A 549 21.72 -21.79 5.76
N LEU A 550 22.49 -22.76 5.28
CA LEU A 550 22.02 -23.79 4.36
C LEU A 550 22.77 -25.12 4.56
N ASN A 551 22.10 -26.22 4.22
CA ASN A 551 22.67 -27.57 4.20
C ASN A 551 22.87 -28.10 2.78
N SER A 552 23.12 -27.21 1.82
CA SER A 552 23.28 -27.55 0.39
C SER A 552 24.36 -26.67 -0.25
N ASP A 553 24.73 -26.99 -1.47
CA ASP A 553 25.74 -26.26 -2.25
C ASP A 553 25.16 -25.14 -3.14
N LEU A 554 23.88 -24.76 -2.94
CA LEU A 554 23.09 -23.92 -3.84
C LEU A 554 23.73 -22.58 -4.18
N LEU A 555 24.34 -21.89 -3.22
CA LEU A 555 24.87 -20.53 -3.38
C LEU A 555 26.40 -20.48 -3.34
N LEU A 556 27.09 -21.62 -3.21
CA LEU A 556 28.56 -21.66 -3.05
C LEU A 556 29.33 -21.12 -4.25
N ARG A 557 28.73 -21.15 -5.45
CA ARG A 557 29.35 -20.67 -6.68
C ARG A 557 29.33 -19.14 -6.82
N LEU A 558 28.43 -18.48 -6.09
CA LEU A 558 28.33 -17.02 -6.09
C LEU A 558 29.51 -16.43 -5.31
N SER A 559 30.05 -15.33 -5.79
CA SER A 559 31.15 -14.65 -5.11
C SER A 559 31.08 -13.14 -5.40
N VAL A 560 31.14 -12.36 -4.33
CA VAL A 560 31.17 -10.90 -4.37
C VAL A 560 32.13 -10.38 -3.30
N GLU A 561 32.41 -9.09 -3.38
CA GLU A 561 33.26 -8.41 -2.38
C GLU A 561 32.62 -8.48 -0.98
N ASN A 562 33.46 -8.56 0.05
CA ASN A 562 33.03 -8.64 1.47
C ASN A 562 32.03 -9.78 1.75
N MET A 563 32.26 -10.92 1.11
CA MET A 563 31.50 -12.15 1.32
C MET A 563 32.35 -13.19 2.04
N GLU A 564 31.84 -13.66 3.17
CA GLU A 564 32.42 -14.75 3.97
C GLU A 564 31.70 -16.06 3.68
N LYS A 565 32.43 -17.15 3.51
CA LYS A 565 31.90 -18.51 3.37
C LYS A 565 32.48 -19.39 4.47
N ILE A 566 31.59 -19.96 5.28
CA ILE A 566 31.94 -20.84 6.39
C ILE A 566 31.39 -22.23 6.08
N ASN A 567 32.19 -23.23 6.25
CA ASN A 567 31.75 -24.62 6.21
C ASN A 567 31.78 -25.19 7.64
N ASP A 568 30.59 -25.26 8.27
CA ASP A 568 30.45 -25.81 9.60
C ASP A 568 30.20 -27.33 9.50
N ARG A 569 31.20 -28.12 9.93
CA ARG A 569 31.15 -29.59 9.93
C ARG A 569 30.74 -30.16 11.27
N LYS A 570 30.39 -29.32 12.25
CA LYS A 570 29.94 -29.78 13.56
C LYS A 570 28.55 -30.38 13.42
N ILE A 571 28.34 -31.47 14.17
CA ILE A 571 27.02 -32.04 14.37
C ILE A 571 26.32 -31.22 15.45
N HIS A 572 25.21 -30.58 15.07
CA HIS A 572 24.38 -29.81 15.98
C HIS A 572 23.24 -30.67 16.51
N SER A 573 23.11 -30.77 17.83
CA SER A 573 21.97 -31.47 18.43
C SER A 573 20.69 -30.69 18.18
N PRO A 574 19.56 -31.36 17.91
CA PRO A 574 18.28 -30.68 17.81
C PRO A 574 17.91 -29.95 19.10
N ALA A 575 17.00 -29.00 19.02
CA ALA A 575 16.48 -28.32 20.20
C ALA A 575 15.85 -29.32 21.16
N VAL A 576 16.19 -29.21 22.47
CA VAL A 576 15.63 -30.07 23.52
C VAL A 576 14.15 -29.76 23.77
N GLU A 577 13.72 -28.56 23.42
CA GLU A 577 12.35 -28.10 23.63
C GLU A 577 11.70 -27.77 22.29
N MET A 578 10.42 -28.07 22.17
CA MET A 578 9.59 -27.74 21.02
C MET A 578 8.60 -26.65 21.42
N ALA A 579 8.58 -25.55 20.66
CA ALA A 579 7.55 -24.53 20.79
C ALA A 579 6.32 -24.94 19.98
N MET A 580 5.14 -24.89 20.59
CA MET A 580 3.87 -25.12 19.93
C MET A 580 3.04 -23.84 19.96
N HIS A 581 2.45 -23.52 18.82
CA HIS A 581 1.47 -22.46 18.73
C HIS A 581 0.08 -23.09 18.65
N LEU A 582 -0.75 -22.81 19.66
CA LEU A 582 -2.16 -23.20 19.63
C LEU A 582 -2.94 -22.10 18.90
N GLY A 583 -3.38 -22.39 17.71
CA GLY A 583 -4.29 -21.53 16.96
C GLY A 583 -5.72 -21.63 17.49
N PHE A 584 -6.58 -20.75 17.01
CA PHE A 584 -8.01 -20.74 17.34
C PHE A 584 -8.70 -22.10 17.07
N LYS A 585 -8.24 -22.83 16.05
CA LYS A 585 -8.75 -24.15 15.67
C LYS A 585 -8.34 -25.27 16.63
N ASP A 586 -7.25 -25.04 17.37
CA ASP A 586 -6.67 -26.03 18.29
C ASP A 586 -7.19 -25.87 19.72
N VAL A 587 -7.92 -24.78 19.98
CA VAL A 587 -8.50 -24.48 21.29
C VAL A 587 -10.00 -24.82 21.28
N TRP A 588 -10.39 -25.74 22.14
CA TRP A 588 -11.80 -26.11 22.28
C TRP A 588 -12.56 -25.04 23.07
N LEU A 589 -13.16 -24.10 22.36
CA LEU A 589 -13.79 -22.89 22.91
C LEU A 589 -14.91 -23.18 23.90
N ASP A 590 -15.67 -24.26 23.71
CA ASP A 590 -16.77 -24.62 24.62
C ASP A 590 -16.32 -24.79 26.08
N ASN A 591 -15.11 -25.32 26.30
CA ASN A 591 -14.54 -25.43 27.63
C ASN A 591 -14.13 -24.07 28.21
N PHE A 592 -13.69 -23.13 27.37
CA PHE A 592 -13.34 -21.77 27.80
C PHE A 592 -14.59 -20.95 28.13
N ILE A 593 -15.65 -21.05 27.31
CA ILE A 593 -16.91 -20.35 27.53
C ILE A 593 -17.57 -20.80 28.85
N THR A 594 -17.60 -22.09 29.12
CA THR A 594 -18.22 -22.65 30.33
C THR A 594 -17.40 -22.44 31.60
N ARG A 595 -16.07 -22.18 31.47
CA ARG A 595 -15.14 -22.01 32.58
C ARG A 595 -14.44 -20.65 32.63
N GLN A 596 -15.04 -19.62 32.05
CA GLN A 596 -14.48 -18.25 32.03
C GLN A 596 -14.10 -17.75 33.44
N TYR A 597 -14.84 -18.14 34.45
CA TYR A 597 -14.51 -17.78 35.84
C TYR A 597 -13.16 -18.31 36.31
N LEU A 598 -12.64 -19.39 35.73
CA LEU A 598 -11.29 -19.90 35.98
C LEU A 598 -10.26 -19.17 35.12
N VAL A 599 -10.57 -18.97 33.85
CA VAL A 599 -9.68 -18.26 32.91
C VAL A 599 -9.42 -16.83 33.36
N ASN A 600 -10.46 -16.14 33.86
CA ASN A 600 -10.35 -14.78 34.39
C ASN A 600 -9.48 -14.64 35.65
N LYS A 601 -9.10 -15.76 36.27
CA LYS A 601 -8.16 -15.78 37.41
C LYS A 601 -6.71 -15.93 36.99
N LEU A 602 -6.46 -16.26 35.72
CA LEU A 602 -5.11 -16.42 35.19
C LEU A 602 -4.50 -15.05 34.91
N THR A 603 -3.27 -14.91 35.28
CA THR A 603 -2.44 -13.71 35.02
C THR A 603 -1.24 -14.08 34.16
N SER A 604 -0.66 -13.11 33.49
CA SER A 604 0.56 -13.31 32.71
C SER A 604 1.68 -13.80 33.63
N GLY A 605 2.26 -14.96 33.31
CA GLY A 605 3.32 -15.61 34.12
C GLY A 605 2.83 -16.77 34.98
N ASP A 606 1.51 -17.06 35.02
CA ASP A 606 0.99 -18.24 35.70
C ASP A 606 1.46 -19.52 35.00
N THR A 607 1.87 -20.51 35.82
CA THR A 607 2.28 -21.82 35.32
C THR A 607 1.04 -22.71 35.16
N LEU A 608 0.81 -23.19 33.96
CA LEU A 608 -0.23 -24.15 33.63
C LEU A 608 0.37 -25.56 33.51
N ILE A 609 -0.27 -26.54 34.13
CA ILE A 609 0.11 -27.95 33.99
C ILE A 609 -0.80 -28.59 32.95
N VAL A 610 -0.22 -29.02 31.85
CA VAL A 610 -0.91 -29.82 30.83
C VAL A 610 -1.06 -31.25 31.42
N LYS A 611 -2.30 -31.70 31.55
CA LYS A 611 -2.59 -33.11 31.88
C LYS A 611 -2.96 -33.81 30.57
N GLU A 612 -2.34 -34.94 30.32
CA GLU A 612 -2.69 -35.86 29.23
C GLU A 612 -4.17 -36.30 29.28
#